data_6ffbd4fc7a97b0654497c9dfee54a097
#
_entry.id   6ffbd4fc7a97b0654497c9dfee54a097
#
_cell.length_a   1.000
_cell.length_b   1.000
_cell.length_c   1.000
_cell.angle_alpha   90.00
_cell.angle_beta   90.00
_cell.angle_gamma   90.00
#
_symmetry.space_group_name_H-M   'P 1'
#
loop_
_entity.id
_entity.type
_entity.pdbx_description
1 polymer ?
#
loop_
_entity_poly.entity_id
_entity_poly.type
_entity_poly.pdbx_seq_one_letter_code
_entity_poly.pdbx_strand_id
1 'polypeptide(L)'
;MEQTLEIIGTLVGLLYLWLEYRASIYLWIAGIIMPAIYIFVYYNAGLYADFGINIYYLGAAIYGWTMWKYGAFLRRTILKRKASEAENRQQELPITRMPLRYLLPLVAVFAVTLAGIAWILIEYTDSNVPWLDSFTTALSIVGMWMLARKYIEQWFAWILVDIVCCGLYIYKDLYFTSALYGLYSIIAIFGYFKWKRLMSVP
;
A
#
# COMPACT_ATOMS: atom_id res chain seq x y z
N MET A 1 -26.08 -11.84 -2.11
CA MET A 1 -24.82 -12.13 -1.38
C MET A 1 -23.63 -11.35 -1.97
N GLU A 2 -23.44 -11.36 -3.28
CA GLU A 2 -22.33 -10.63 -3.95
C GLU A 2 -22.38 -9.12 -3.71
N GLN A 3 -23.52 -8.46 -3.93
CA GLN A 3 -23.65 -7.02 -3.68
C GLN A 3 -23.35 -6.60 -2.22
N THR A 4 -23.72 -7.44 -1.25
CA THR A 4 -23.45 -7.17 0.17
C THR A 4 -21.94 -7.22 0.45
N LEU A 5 -21.24 -8.18 -0.13
CA LEU A 5 -19.78 -8.31 0.00
C LEU A 5 -19.06 -7.15 -0.69
N GLU A 6 -19.53 -6.70 -1.85
CA GLU A 6 -19.00 -5.55 -2.56
C GLU A 6 -19.15 -4.25 -1.75
N ILE A 7 -20.32 -4.02 -1.16
CA ILE A 7 -20.56 -2.86 -0.29
C ILE A 7 -19.65 -2.90 0.94
N ILE A 8 -19.53 -4.05 1.61
CA ILE A 8 -18.67 -4.20 2.78
C ILE A 8 -17.21 -3.96 2.38
N GLY A 9 -16.74 -4.55 1.28
CA GLY A 9 -15.38 -4.34 0.78
C GLY A 9 -15.09 -2.87 0.48
N THR A 10 -16.04 -2.18 -0.15
CA THR A 10 -15.93 -0.74 -0.45
C THR A 10 -15.84 0.08 0.84
N LEU A 11 -16.70 -0.17 1.83
CA LEU A 11 -16.67 0.54 3.11
C LEU A 11 -15.36 0.31 3.88
N VAL A 12 -14.86 -0.92 3.88
CA VAL A 12 -13.57 -1.25 4.50
C VAL A 12 -12.41 -0.56 3.78
N GLY A 13 -12.43 -0.53 2.44
CA GLY A 13 -11.44 0.18 1.63
C GLY A 13 -11.43 1.68 1.92
N LEU A 14 -12.59 2.32 1.99
CA LEU A 14 -12.71 3.73 2.34
C LEU A 14 -12.25 4.03 3.77
N LEU A 15 -12.57 3.14 4.72
CA LEU A 15 -12.08 3.25 6.10
C LEU A 15 -10.55 3.14 6.15
N TYR A 16 -9.97 2.18 5.43
CA TYR A 16 -8.52 2.01 5.34
C TYR A 16 -7.85 3.28 4.81
N LEU A 17 -8.36 3.81 3.70
CA LEU A 17 -7.84 5.03 3.07
C LEU A 17 -8.00 6.28 3.98
N TRP A 18 -9.11 6.35 4.73
CA TRP A 18 -9.30 7.41 5.72
C TRP A 18 -8.29 7.32 6.88
N LEU A 19 -7.99 6.11 7.36
CA LEU A 19 -6.96 5.88 8.38
C LEU A 19 -5.57 6.26 7.86
N GLU A 20 -5.27 5.93 6.60
CA GLU A 20 -4.03 6.30 5.91
C GLU A 20 -3.91 7.82 5.76
N TYR A 21 -4.98 8.48 5.30
CA TYR A 21 -5.07 9.93 5.21
C TYR A 21 -4.76 10.62 6.55
N ARG A 22 -5.22 10.04 7.66
CA ARG A 22 -4.93 10.52 9.01
C ARG A 22 -3.57 10.11 9.57
N ALA A 23 -2.77 9.35 8.81
CA ALA A 23 -1.53 8.72 9.27
C ALA A 23 -1.72 7.91 10.57
N SER A 24 -2.86 7.26 10.72
CA SER A 24 -3.24 6.51 11.91
C SER A 24 -2.67 5.10 11.88
N ILE A 25 -2.03 4.66 12.98
CA ILE A 25 -1.48 3.31 13.11
C ILE A 25 -2.53 2.20 12.95
N TYR A 26 -3.81 2.53 13.18
CA TYR A 26 -4.92 1.59 13.07
C TYR A 26 -5.13 1.05 11.65
N LEU A 27 -4.60 1.73 10.60
CA LEU A 27 -4.63 1.20 9.23
C LEU A 27 -3.94 -0.18 9.15
N TRP A 28 -2.86 -0.37 9.90
CA TRP A 28 -2.13 -1.63 9.93
C TRP A 28 -2.88 -2.75 10.64
N ILE A 29 -3.75 -2.42 11.60
CA ILE A 29 -4.62 -3.42 12.25
C ILE A 29 -5.63 -3.94 11.23
N ALA A 30 -6.27 -3.06 10.45
CA ALA A 30 -7.14 -3.47 9.35
C ALA A 30 -6.36 -4.29 8.30
N GLY A 31 -5.15 -3.86 7.95
CA GLY A 31 -4.24 -4.55 7.04
C GLY A 31 -3.73 -5.91 7.54
N ILE A 32 -3.81 -6.20 8.83
CA ILE A 32 -3.49 -7.52 9.41
C ILE A 32 -4.73 -8.42 9.40
N ILE A 33 -5.88 -7.91 9.85
CA ILE A 33 -7.09 -8.71 10.04
C ILE A 33 -7.60 -9.25 8.70
N MET A 34 -7.72 -8.40 7.68
CA MET A 34 -8.31 -8.79 6.40
C MET A 34 -7.48 -9.87 5.68
N PRO A 35 -6.16 -9.71 5.45
CA PRO A 35 -5.37 -10.76 4.83
C PRO A 35 -5.34 -12.06 5.65
N ALA A 36 -5.33 -11.98 6.99
CA ALA A 36 -5.37 -13.18 7.83
C ALA A 36 -6.65 -14.01 7.60
N ILE A 37 -7.80 -13.35 7.45
CA ILE A 37 -9.06 -14.01 7.12
C ILE A 37 -8.99 -14.60 5.69
N TYR A 38 -8.54 -13.82 4.71
CA TYR A 38 -8.50 -14.25 3.32
C TYR A 38 -7.48 -15.37 3.05
N ILE A 39 -6.37 -15.43 3.78
CA ILE A 39 -5.43 -16.55 3.74
C ILE A 39 -6.16 -17.87 4.00
N PHE A 40 -6.99 -17.92 5.06
CA PHE A 40 -7.77 -19.10 5.39
C PHE A 40 -8.83 -19.42 4.31
N VAL A 41 -9.56 -18.40 3.85
CA VAL A 41 -10.61 -18.57 2.84
C VAL A 41 -10.03 -19.09 1.53
N TYR A 42 -8.97 -18.47 1.01
CA TYR A 42 -8.38 -18.85 -0.27
C TYR A 42 -7.66 -20.20 -0.23
N TYR A 43 -7.03 -20.53 0.89
CA TYR A 43 -6.45 -21.87 1.06
C TYR A 43 -7.52 -22.97 0.95
N ASN A 44 -8.65 -22.81 1.65
CA ASN A 44 -9.76 -23.77 1.59
C ASN A 44 -10.46 -23.81 0.22
N ALA A 45 -10.45 -22.71 -0.51
CA ALA A 45 -11.00 -22.62 -1.87
C ALA A 45 -10.05 -23.15 -2.96
N GLY A 46 -8.79 -23.50 -2.64
CA GLY A 46 -7.76 -23.91 -3.60
C GLY A 46 -7.22 -22.78 -4.46
N LEU A 47 -7.46 -21.52 -4.07
CA LEU A 47 -7.01 -20.31 -4.77
C LEU A 47 -5.61 -19.91 -4.30
N TYR A 48 -4.60 -20.67 -4.70
CA TYR A 48 -3.24 -20.54 -4.16
C TYR A 48 -2.54 -19.24 -4.55
N ALA A 49 -2.88 -18.62 -5.67
CA ALA A 49 -2.34 -17.32 -6.07
C ALA A 49 -2.84 -16.22 -5.13
N ASP A 50 -4.15 -16.19 -4.86
CA ASP A 50 -4.77 -15.24 -3.91
C ASP A 50 -4.32 -15.49 -2.46
N PHE A 51 -4.13 -16.75 -2.08
CA PHE A 51 -3.49 -17.14 -0.84
C PHE A 51 -2.09 -16.53 -0.71
N GLY A 52 -1.25 -16.67 -1.75
CA GLY A 52 0.13 -16.15 -1.75
C GLY A 52 0.21 -14.63 -1.63
N ILE A 53 -0.63 -13.89 -2.36
CA ILE A 53 -0.63 -12.43 -2.27
C ILE A 53 -1.12 -11.93 -0.91
N ASN A 54 -2.06 -12.64 -0.28
CA ASN A 54 -2.52 -12.28 1.06
C ASN A 54 -1.47 -12.57 2.15
N ILE A 55 -0.60 -13.58 1.99
CA ILE A 55 0.59 -13.77 2.85
C ILE A 55 1.51 -12.55 2.73
N TYR A 56 1.76 -12.06 1.51
CA TYR A 56 2.55 -10.84 1.29
C TYR A 56 1.92 -9.64 1.99
N TYR A 57 0.61 -9.40 1.83
CA TYR A 57 -0.08 -8.27 2.47
C TYR A 57 -0.03 -8.36 4.01
N LEU A 58 -0.19 -9.55 4.57
CA LEU A 58 -0.05 -9.77 6.02
C LEU A 58 1.36 -9.42 6.50
N GLY A 59 2.39 -9.90 5.79
CA GLY A 59 3.79 -9.59 6.10
C GLY A 59 4.08 -8.09 6.00
N ALA A 60 3.60 -7.43 4.95
CA ALA A 60 3.74 -6.00 4.76
C ALA A 60 3.04 -5.18 5.86
N ALA A 61 1.85 -5.62 6.30
CA ALA A 61 1.09 -4.97 7.36
C ALA A 61 1.79 -5.12 8.73
N ILE A 62 2.30 -6.30 9.06
CA ILE A 62 3.09 -6.53 10.28
C ILE A 62 4.36 -5.68 10.27
N TYR A 63 5.06 -5.63 9.13
CA TYR A 63 6.24 -4.79 8.96
C TYR A 63 5.89 -3.30 9.14
N GLY A 64 4.82 -2.82 8.50
CA GLY A 64 4.38 -1.44 8.60
C GLY A 64 3.98 -1.05 10.02
N TRP A 65 3.21 -1.90 10.70
CA TRP A 65 2.84 -1.70 12.11
C TRP A 65 4.07 -1.60 13.02
N THR A 66 5.02 -2.52 12.85
CA THR A 66 6.28 -2.54 13.61
C THR A 66 7.10 -1.28 13.34
N MET A 67 7.22 -0.87 12.08
CA MET A 67 7.94 0.33 11.69
C MET A 67 7.30 1.60 12.24
N TRP A 68 5.97 1.70 12.21
CA TRP A 68 5.29 2.89 12.72
C TRP A 68 5.39 2.98 14.24
N LYS A 69 5.28 1.86 14.95
CA LYS A 69 5.33 1.82 16.40
C LYS A 69 6.75 1.93 16.96
N TYR A 70 7.71 1.25 16.34
CA TYR A 70 9.08 1.14 16.88
C TYR A 70 10.15 1.75 15.98
N GLY A 71 9.80 2.24 14.80
CA GLY A 71 10.77 2.71 13.81
C GLY A 71 11.60 3.90 14.28
N ALA A 72 11.05 4.79 15.09
CA ALA A 72 11.80 5.88 15.71
C ALA A 72 12.90 5.33 16.65
N PHE A 73 12.57 4.34 17.47
CA PHE A 73 13.52 3.67 18.38
C PHE A 73 14.60 2.90 17.60
N LEU A 74 14.20 2.09 16.62
CA LEU A 74 15.11 1.34 15.76
C LEU A 74 16.09 2.26 15.02
N ARG A 75 15.60 3.37 14.50
CA ARG A 75 16.42 4.36 13.79
C ARG A 75 17.47 4.99 14.70
N ARG A 76 17.13 5.26 15.97
CA ARG A 76 18.06 5.77 16.99
C ARG A 76 19.15 4.75 17.32
N THR A 77 18.76 3.50 17.57
CA THR A 77 19.68 2.42 17.94
C THR A 77 20.67 2.09 16.81
N ILE A 78 20.18 2.00 15.56
CA ILE A 78 21.02 1.65 14.41
C ILE A 78 21.97 2.81 14.03
N LEU A 79 21.49 4.06 14.10
CA LEU A 79 22.30 5.21 13.67
C LEU A 79 23.19 5.78 14.77
N LYS A 80 23.16 5.23 15.99
CA LYS A 80 23.91 5.74 17.18
C LYS A 80 23.81 7.28 17.33
N ARG A 81 22.73 7.88 16.84
CA ARG A 81 22.55 9.34 16.82
C ARG A 81 21.97 9.78 18.16
N LYS A 82 22.66 10.71 18.84
CA LYS A 82 22.09 11.39 20.02
C LYS A 82 20.82 12.11 19.57
N ALA A 83 19.67 11.66 20.07
CA ALA A 83 18.39 12.30 19.80
C ALA A 83 18.32 13.63 20.56
N SER A 84 17.73 14.65 19.93
CA SER A 84 17.36 15.87 20.64
C SER A 84 16.19 15.57 21.60
N GLU A 85 16.01 16.39 22.64
CA GLU A 85 14.93 16.20 23.61
C GLU A 85 13.53 16.23 22.95
N ALA A 86 13.36 16.96 21.84
CA ALA A 86 12.13 17.00 21.06
C ALA A 86 11.88 15.67 20.32
N GLU A 87 12.93 15.00 19.79
CA GLU A 87 12.82 13.69 19.18
C GLU A 87 12.55 12.58 20.20
N ASN A 88 12.92 12.76 21.47
CA ASN A 88 12.62 11.80 22.53
C ASN A 88 11.13 11.74 22.90
N ARG A 89 10.35 12.78 22.61
CA ARG A 89 8.90 12.82 22.85
C ARG A 89 8.09 12.15 21.74
N GLN A 90 8.62 12.03 20.52
CA GLN A 90 7.95 11.34 19.42
C GLN A 90 8.23 9.84 19.49
N GLN A 91 7.26 9.08 19.96
CA GLN A 91 7.33 7.61 20.00
C GLN A 91 7.08 6.98 18.61
N GLU A 92 6.30 7.64 17.76
CA GLU A 92 5.95 7.16 16.43
C GLU A 92 6.95 7.60 15.35
N LEU A 93 7.02 6.81 14.26
CA LEU A 93 7.82 7.16 13.08
C LEU A 93 7.30 8.47 12.46
N PRO A 94 8.13 9.52 12.28
CA PRO A 94 7.70 10.77 11.66
C PRO A 94 7.50 10.60 10.14
N ILE A 95 6.59 11.39 9.57
CA ILE A 95 6.45 11.52 8.12
C ILE A 95 7.69 12.24 7.57
N THR A 96 8.32 11.65 6.55
CA THR A 96 9.55 12.19 5.96
C THR A 96 9.53 12.08 4.44
N ARG A 97 10.47 12.76 3.79
CA ARG A 97 10.75 12.53 2.36
C ARG A 97 11.68 11.33 2.18
N MET A 98 11.47 10.62 1.09
CA MET A 98 12.31 9.49 0.73
C MET A 98 13.71 9.98 0.33
N PRO A 99 14.79 9.46 0.95
CA PRO A 99 16.15 9.75 0.52
C PRO A 99 16.41 9.23 -0.90
N LEU A 100 17.06 10.05 -1.75
CA LEU A 100 17.33 9.70 -3.14
C LEU A 100 18.13 8.39 -3.33
N ARG A 101 18.90 7.99 -2.31
CA ARG A 101 19.64 6.70 -2.32
C ARG A 101 18.74 5.48 -2.46
N TYR A 102 17.46 5.58 -2.12
CA TYR A 102 16.48 4.48 -2.28
C TYR A 102 15.81 4.47 -3.65
N LEU A 103 15.96 5.52 -4.46
CA LEU A 103 15.31 5.61 -5.77
C LEU A 103 15.76 4.48 -6.70
N LEU A 104 17.06 4.29 -6.87
CA LEU A 104 17.59 3.25 -7.75
C LEU A 104 17.23 1.84 -7.28
N PRO A 105 17.40 1.46 -5.99
CA PRO A 105 16.90 0.18 -5.49
C PRO A 105 15.41 -0.03 -5.71
N LEU A 106 14.57 0.99 -5.50
CA LEU A 106 13.13 0.88 -5.69
C LEU A 106 12.73 0.69 -7.16
N VAL A 107 13.39 1.40 -8.06
CA VAL A 107 13.20 1.21 -9.51
C VAL A 107 13.62 -0.20 -9.91
N ALA A 108 14.72 -0.72 -9.37
CA ALA A 108 15.15 -2.10 -9.63
C ALA A 108 14.13 -3.13 -9.09
N VAL A 109 13.67 -2.96 -7.85
CA VAL A 109 12.62 -3.82 -7.27
C VAL A 109 11.35 -3.75 -8.11
N PHE A 110 10.89 -2.56 -8.48
CA PHE A 110 9.73 -2.38 -9.35
C PHE A 110 9.89 -3.13 -10.68
N ALA A 111 11.03 -2.96 -11.37
CA ALA A 111 11.27 -3.58 -12.67
C ALA A 111 11.31 -5.11 -12.58
N VAL A 112 12.01 -5.66 -11.58
CA VAL A 112 12.08 -7.11 -11.34
C VAL A 112 10.71 -7.70 -11.00
N THR A 113 9.97 -7.03 -10.11
CA THR A 113 8.63 -7.47 -9.71
C THR A 113 7.66 -7.40 -10.87
N LEU A 114 7.68 -6.30 -11.65
CA LEU A 114 6.86 -6.14 -12.85
C LEU A 114 7.13 -7.25 -13.86
N ALA A 115 8.40 -7.51 -14.18
CA ALA A 115 8.77 -8.55 -15.13
C ALA A 115 8.39 -9.96 -14.63
N GLY A 116 8.61 -10.23 -13.34
CA GLY A 116 8.26 -11.52 -12.73
C GLY A 116 6.75 -11.76 -12.70
N ILE A 117 5.95 -10.76 -12.31
CA ILE A 117 4.48 -10.88 -12.31
C ILE A 117 3.95 -10.98 -13.74
N ALA A 118 4.46 -10.16 -14.69
CA ALA A 118 4.05 -10.22 -16.09
C ALA A 118 4.32 -11.61 -16.68
N TRP A 119 5.50 -12.17 -16.41
CA TRP A 119 5.82 -13.54 -16.85
C TRP A 119 4.86 -14.58 -16.28
N ILE A 120 4.55 -14.51 -14.97
CA ILE A 120 3.59 -15.42 -14.34
C ILE A 120 2.19 -15.26 -14.96
N LEU A 121 1.73 -14.03 -15.15
CA LEU A 121 0.40 -13.78 -15.72
C LEU A 121 0.28 -14.25 -17.17
N ILE A 122 1.34 -14.11 -17.98
CA ILE A 122 1.35 -14.52 -19.37
C ILE A 122 1.41 -16.07 -19.51
N GLU A 123 2.25 -16.73 -18.68
CA GLU A 123 2.50 -18.17 -18.83
C GLU A 123 1.47 -19.03 -18.09
N TYR A 124 0.90 -18.55 -16.99
CA TYR A 124 0.10 -19.39 -16.08
C TYR A 124 -1.33 -18.89 -15.86
N THR A 125 -1.76 -17.80 -16.50
CA THR A 125 -3.12 -17.26 -16.35
C THR A 125 -3.71 -16.79 -17.68
N ASP A 126 -5.03 -16.65 -17.73
CA ASP A 126 -5.76 -16.11 -18.88
C ASP A 126 -5.97 -14.58 -18.78
N SER A 127 -5.03 -13.85 -18.17
CA SER A 127 -5.16 -12.41 -18.03
C SER A 127 -5.17 -11.71 -19.40
N ASN A 128 -6.20 -10.90 -19.63
CA ASN A 128 -6.34 -10.11 -20.86
C ASN A 128 -5.43 -8.87 -20.90
N VAL A 129 -4.91 -8.45 -19.74
CA VAL A 129 -4.13 -7.22 -19.56
C VAL A 129 -2.92 -7.43 -18.62
N PRO A 130 -2.08 -8.45 -18.87
CA PRO A 130 -1.05 -8.90 -17.94
C PRO A 130 -0.04 -7.78 -17.60
N TRP A 131 0.28 -6.91 -18.53
CA TRP A 131 1.22 -5.81 -18.30
C TRP A 131 0.66 -4.72 -17.38
N LEU A 132 -0.62 -4.38 -17.53
CA LEU A 132 -1.27 -3.37 -16.66
C LEU A 132 -1.49 -3.92 -15.25
N ASP A 133 -1.93 -5.17 -15.12
CA ASP A 133 -2.11 -5.84 -13.83
C ASP A 133 -0.75 -5.98 -13.11
N SER A 134 0.32 -6.32 -13.85
CA SER A 134 1.68 -6.40 -13.31
C SER A 134 2.22 -5.04 -12.88
N PHE A 135 1.96 -4.00 -13.67
CA PHE A 135 2.38 -2.64 -13.37
C PHE A 135 1.74 -2.14 -12.08
N THR A 136 0.43 -2.24 -11.94
CA THR A 136 -0.30 -1.80 -10.76
C THR A 136 0.12 -2.59 -9.53
N THR A 137 0.29 -3.91 -9.64
CA THR A 137 0.73 -4.76 -8.53
C THR A 137 2.17 -4.44 -8.10
N ALA A 138 3.11 -4.32 -9.05
CA ALA A 138 4.50 -3.99 -8.75
C ALA A 138 4.62 -2.60 -8.10
N LEU A 139 3.85 -1.62 -8.59
CA LEU A 139 3.85 -0.28 -8.01
C LEU A 139 3.21 -0.25 -6.62
N SER A 140 2.17 -1.06 -6.38
CA SER A 140 1.55 -1.22 -5.07
C SER A 140 2.52 -1.82 -4.04
N ILE A 141 3.36 -2.78 -4.45
CA ILE A 141 4.42 -3.35 -3.59
C ILE A 141 5.40 -2.25 -3.15
N VAL A 142 5.86 -1.42 -4.08
CA VAL A 142 6.73 -0.28 -3.79
C VAL A 142 6.01 0.75 -2.92
N GLY A 143 4.75 1.07 -3.24
CA GLY A 143 3.89 1.99 -2.48
C GLY A 143 3.71 1.55 -1.03
N MET A 144 3.41 0.27 -0.79
CA MET A 144 3.30 -0.32 0.55
C MET A 144 4.59 -0.20 1.35
N TRP A 145 5.74 -0.42 0.74
CA TRP A 145 7.02 -0.23 1.42
C TRP A 145 7.25 1.24 1.80
N MET A 146 6.95 2.19 0.88
CA MET A 146 7.06 3.62 1.16
C MET A 146 6.08 4.05 2.26
N LEU A 147 4.85 3.54 2.25
CA LEU A 147 3.84 3.76 3.30
C LEU A 147 4.35 3.26 4.66
N ALA A 148 4.91 2.05 4.72
CA ALA A 148 5.47 1.48 5.95
C ALA A 148 6.61 2.31 6.52
N ARG A 149 7.31 3.08 5.69
CA ARG A 149 8.38 4.02 6.07
C ARG A 149 7.89 5.44 6.35
N LYS A 150 6.58 5.71 6.24
CA LYS A 150 5.97 7.05 6.29
C LYS A 150 6.62 8.04 5.30
N TYR A 151 7.01 7.58 4.12
CA TYR A 151 7.49 8.48 3.06
C TYR A 151 6.32 9.13 2.35
N ILE A 152 6.35 10.47 2.22
CA ILE A 152 5.26 11.23 1.59
C ILE A 152 5.07 10.86 0.10
N GLU A 153 6.13 10.41 -0.56
CA GLU A 153 6.13 10.03 -1.98
C GLU A 153 5.26 8.80 -2.27
N GLN A 154 4.88 8.03 -1.24
CA GLN A 154 3.94 6.92 -1.40
C GLN A 154 2.61 7.36 -2.03
N TRP A 155 2.16 8.60 -1.79
CA TRP A 155 0.93 9.12 -2.37
C TRP A 155 1.00 9.21 -3.90
N PHE A 156 2.16 9.50 -4.49
CA PHE A 156 2.34 9.48 -5.95
C PHE A 156 2.21 8.07 -6.53
N ALA A 157 2.69 7.05 -5.81
CA ALA A 157 2.50 5.67 -6.22
C ALA A 157 1.01 5.30 -6.23
N TRP A 158 0.26 5.64 -5.17
CA TRP A 158 -1.17 5.36 -5.11
C TRP A 158 -1.97 6.13 -6.14
N ILE A 159 -1.72 7.43 -6.33
CA ILE A 159 -2.37 8.23 -7.39
C ILE A 159 -2.18 7.54 -8.76
N LEU A 160 -0.97 7.10 -9.06
CA LEU A 160 -0.68 6.46 -10.34
C LEU A 160 -1.36 5.08 -10.47
N VAL A 161 -1.32 4.25 -9.42
CA VAL A 161 -2.05 2.97 -9.37
C VAL A 161 -3.54 3.18 -9.60
N ASP A 162 -4.14 4.12 -8.86
CA ASP A 162 -5.57 4.36 -8.91
C ASP A 162 -6.03 4.89 -10.28
N ILE A 163 -5.26 5.78 -10.91
CA ILE A 163 -5.54 6.27 -12.27
C ILE A 163 -5.49 5.14 -13.29
N VAL A 164 -4.46 4.28 -13.22
CA VAL A 164 -4.32 3.14 -14.13
C VAL A 164 -5.43 2.13 -13.88
N CYS A 165 -5.76 1.81 -12.64
CA CYS A 165 -6.88 0.94 -12.29
C CYS A 165 -8.23 1.51 -12.76
N CYS A 166 -8.45 2.82 -12.61
CA CYS A 166 -9.65 3.49 -13.13
C CYS A 166 -9.81 3.24 -14.63
N GLY A 167 -8.77 3.46 -15.43
CA GLY A 167 -8.78 3.17 -16.87
C GLY A 167 -8.96 1.68 -17.19
N LEU A 168 -8.30 0.81 -16.43
CA LEU A 168 -8.40 -0.65 -16.59
C LEU A 168 -9.82 -1.14 -16.35
N TYR A 169 -10.49 -0.63 -15.31
CA TYR A 169 -11.87 -1.04 -14.99
C TYR A 169 -12.91 -0.46 -15.96
N ILE A 170 -12.64 0.70 -16.59
CA ILE A 170 -13.44 1.18 -17.74
C ILE A 170 -13.31 0.17 -18.90
N TYR A 171 -12.09 -0.25 -19.21
CA TYR A 171 -11.84 -1.23 -20.28
C TYR A 171 -12.53 -2.58 -20.03
N LYS A 172 -12.67 -2.99 -18.76
CA LYS A 172 -13.37 -4.23 -18.35
C LYS A 172 -14.88 -4.04 -18.14
N ASP A 173 -15.48 -2.91 -18.52
CA ASP A 173 -16.90 -2.55 -18.31
C ASP A 173 -17.36 -2.55 -16.83
N LEU A 174 -16.42 -2.39 -15.89
CA LEU A 174 -16.66 -2.35 -14.45
C LEU A 174 -16.73 -0.89 -13.95
N TYR A 175 -17.72 -0.16 -14.41
CA TYR A 175 -17.85 1.29 -14.19
C TYR A 175 -17.95 1.70 -12.72
N PHE A 176 -18.62 0.90 -11.88
CA PHE A 176 -18.72 1.18 -10.44
C PHE A 176 -17.33 1.11 -9.78
N THR A 177 -16.58 0.07 -10.03
CA THR A 177 -15.22 -0.11 -9.54
C THR A 177 -14.29 0.97 -10.07
N SER A 178 -14.42 1.33 -11.35
CA SER A 178 -13.67 2.44 -11.95
C SER A 178 -13.93 3.77 -11.24
N ALA A 179 -15.20 4.09 -10.97
CA ALA A 179 -15.57 5.30 -10.23
C ALA A 179 -14.98 5.31 -8.81
N LEU A 180 -14.92 4.15 -8.16
CA LEU A 180 -14.30 3.98 -6.83
C LEU A 180 -12.80 4.30 -6.87
N TYR A 181 -12.05 3.78 -7.86
CA TYR A 181 -10.62 4.09 -8.04
C TYR A 181 -10.39 5.56 -8.41
N GLY A 182 -11.30 6.16 -9.20
CA GLY A 182 -11.29 7.60 -9.44
C GLY A 182 -11.43 8.41 -8.15
N LEU A 183 -12.32 7.99 -7.25
CA LEU A 183 -12.47 8.58 -5.91
C LEU A 183 -11.20 8.39 -5.07
N TYR A 184 -10.57 7.21 -5.11
CA TYR A 184 -9.32 6.93 -4.40
C TYR A 184 -8.19 7.85 -4.87
N SER A 185 -8.06 8.09 -6.19
CA SER A 185 -7.10 9.07 -6.73
C SER A 185 -7.29 10.48 -6.14
N ILE A 186 -8.54 10.92 -6.04
CA ILE A 186 -8.87 12.24 -5.46
C ILE A 186 -8.47 12.29 -3.98
N ILE A 187 -8.83 11.26 -3.21
CA ILE A 187 -8.49 11.16 -1.78
C ILE A 187 -6.96 11.12 -1.61
N ALA A 188 -6.23 10.40 -2.47
CA ALA A 188 -4.78 10.32 -2.43
C ALA A 188 -4.12 11.69 -2.66
N ILE A 189 -4.65 12.51 -3.58
CA ILE A 189 -4.19 13.89 -3.77
C ILE A 189 -4.35 14.71 -2.47
N PHE A 190 -5.52 14.65 -1.84
CA PHE A 190 -5.74 15.31 -0.54
C PHE A 190 -4.86 14.72 0.56
N GLY A 191 -4.62 13.43 0.55
CA GLY A 191 -3.71 12.71 1.44
C GLY A 191 -2.29 13.25 1.38
N TYR A 192 -1.76 13.46 0.18
CA TYR A 192 -0.46 14.09 -0.03
C TYR A 192 -0.38 15.47 0.63
N PHE A 193 -1.36 16.35 0.38
CA PHE A 193 -1.38 17.69 0.99
C PHE A 193 -1.53 17.65 2.52
N LYS A 194 -2.32 16.70 3.03
CA LYS A 194 -2.48 16.50 4.47
C LYS A 194 -1.16 16.06 5.12
N TRP A 195 -0.50 15.07 4.54
CA TRP A 195 0.79 14.58 5.06
C TRP A 195 1.89 15.63 4.95
N LYS A 196 1.88 16.43 3.88
CA LYS A 196 2.79 17.57 3.74
C LYS A 196 2.63 18.59 4.86
N ARG A 197 1.39 18.86 5.27
CA ARG A 197 1.12 19.75 6.42
C ARG A 197 1.57 19.12 7.74
N LEU A 198 1.30 17.83 7.95
CA LEU A 198 1.73 17.12 9.15
C LEU A 198 3.26 17.05 9.28
N MET A 199 3.98 16.97 8.16
CA MET A 199 5.44 16.98 8.12
C MET A 199 6.04 18.35 8.48
N SER A 200 5.32 19.46 8.23
CA SER A 200 5.78 20.83 8.47
C SER A 200 5.45 21.36 9.87
N VAL A 201 4.71 20.60 10.68
CA VAL A 201 4.44 20.96 12.09
C VAL A 201 5.58 20.41 12.94
N PRO A 202 6.32 21.30 13.67
CA PRO A 202 7.45 20.90 14.51
C PRO A 202 7.02 20.06 15.73
#